data_8365e65d7fae6efb27c5695f66aef1c5
#
_entry.id   8365e65d7fae6efb27c5695f66aef1c5
#
_cell.length_a   1.000
_cell.length_b   1.000
_cell.length_c   1.000
_cell.angle_alpha   90.00
_cell.angle_beta   90.00
_cell.angle_gamma   90.00
#
_symmetry.space_group_name_H-M   'P 1'
#
loop_
_entity.id
_entity.type
_entity.pdbx_description
1 polymer ?
#
loop_
_entity_poly.entity_id
_entity_poly.type
_entity_poly.pdbx_seq_one_letter_code
_entity_poly.pdbx_strand_id
1 'polypeptide(L)'
;QLADINGRIMAAGQSGQSPNSIYDLRDKAVNDLSKLTDLTVSYSGRGVVSVKLGSSGVGPTIVDGKQTITTGIRKTSSGLQPIIRSGGEDIATNQISSGMAGGLIDANKAIMEALKDINHLAALMSKEMNAQHRQGITLDGQAGENMFSNRTMTLSTGITNRSEVTGEILITDPEVLPLYDLTATYSKEDDIWTVSGDGLSDTLTGARRVTGPGFTLTINGEAAAGDVLHLSPLSGAAS
;
A
#
# COMPACT_ATOMS: atom_id res chain seq x y z
N GLN A 1 22.37 -14.15 9.50
CA GLN A 1 23.74 -13.72 9.79
C GLN A 1 23.88 -13.12 11.20
N LEU A 2 23.15 -12.00 11.55
CA LEU A 2 23.28 -11.36 12.88
C LEU A 2 22.87 -12.28 14.03
N ALA A 3 21.77 -13.06 13.87
CA ALA A 3 21.34 -14.05 14.85
C ALA A 3 22.33 -15.20 15.03
N ASP A 4 23.05 -15.61 13.97
CA ASP A 4 24.12 -16.60 14.04
C ASP A 4 25.34 -16.04 14.80
N ILE A 5 25.71 -14.80 14.52
CA ILE A 5 26.79 -14.11 15.26
C ILE A 5 26.43 -14.01 16.74
N ASN A 6 25.19 -13.65 17.08
CA ASN A 6 24.70 -13.66 18.46
C ASN A 6 24.85 -15.04 19.12
N GLY A 7 24.50 -16.11 18.38
CA GLY A 7 24.69 -17.48 18.84
C GLY A 7 26.13 -17.83 19.16
N ARG A 8 27.07 -17.37 18.36
CA ARG A 8 28.51 -17.58 18.58
C ARG A 8 29.02 -16.77 19.79
N ILE A 9 28.51 -15.53 19.97
CA ILE A 9 28.82 -14.71 21.16
C ILE A 9 28.35 -15.43 22.45
N MET A 10 27.12 -15.95 22.42
CA MET A 10 26.58 -16.69 23.55
C MET A 10 27.41 -17.94 23.90
N ALA A 11 27.85 -18.68 22.90
CA ALA A 11 28.70 -19.87 23.08
C ALA A 11 30.09 -19.52 23.62
N ALA A 12 30.74 -18.47 23.08
CA ALA A 12 32.05 -18.00 23.54
C ALA A 12 31.99 -17.49 24.99
N GLY A 13 30.92 -16.81 25.38
CA GLY A 13 30.72 -16.29 26.74
C GLY A 13 30.58 -17.43 27.77
N GLN A 14 30.15 -18.64 27.38
CA GLN A 14 30.10 -19.82 28.25
C GLN A 14 31.48 -20.44 28.45
N SER A 15 32.39 -20.32 27.51
CA SER A 15 33.75 -20.84 27.58
C SER A 15 34.78 -19.87 28.21
N GLY A 16 34.36 -18.70 28.68
CA GLY A 16 35.22 -17.69 29.31
C GLY A 16 36.19 -17.01 28.35
N GLN A 17 36.04 -17.17 27.05
CA GLN A 17 36.87 -16.51 26.04
C GLN A 17 36.28 -15.16 25.66
N SER A 18 37.17 -14.18 25.43
CA SER A 18 36.75 -12.86 24.91
C SER A 18 36.69 -12.90 23.38
N PRO A 19 35.48 -12.85 22.76
CA PRO A 19 35.33 -13.08 21.34
C PRO A 19 35.45 -11.77 20.52
N ASN A 20 36.56 -11.01 20.66
CA ASN A 20 36.73 -9.69 20.03
C ASN A 20 36.47 -9.73 18.51
N SER A 21 37.00 -10.74 17.80
CA SER A 21 36.77 -10.87 16.35
C SER A 21 35.31 -11.16 16.01
N ILE A 22 34.52 -11.74 16.91
CA ILE A 22 33.08 -11.95 16.73
C ILE A 22 32.32 -10.66 16.96
N TYR A 23 32.77 -9.81 17.89
CA TYR A 23 32.19 -8.45 18.09
C TYR A 23 32.42 -7.58 16.87
N ASP A 24 33.60 -7.63 16.22
CA ASP A 24 33.88 -6.89 14.98
C ASP A 24 32.92 -7.34 13.85
N LEU A 25 32.65 -8.64 13.72
CA LEU A 25 31.69 -9.16 12.75
C LEU A 25 30.26 -8.72 13.07
N ARG A 26 29.88 -8.67 14.36
CA ARG A 26 28.58 -8.16 14.81
C ARG A 26 28.42 -6.69 14.41
N ASP A 27 29.39 -5.86 14.74
CA ASP A 27 29.33 -4.42 14.52
C ASP A 27 29.32 -4.11 13.03
N LYS A 28 30.06 -4.86 12.23
CA LYS A 28 29.98 -4.78 10.78
C LYS A 28 28.58 -5.16 10.27
N ALA A 29 27.99 -6.25 10.75
CA ALA A 29 26.66 -6.68 10.33
C ALA A 29 25.56 -5.67 10.73
N VAL A 30 25.67 -5.07 11.91
CA VAL A 30 24.77 -3.98 12.35
C VAL A 30 24.92 -2.77 11.46
N ASN A 31 26.17 -2.34 11.16
CA ASN A 31 26.43 -1.21 10.27
C ASN A 31 25.90 -1.46 8.84
N ASP A 32 26.07 -2.66 8.30
CA ASP A 32 25.56 -2.99 6.98
C ASP A 32 24.01 -3.03 6.95
N LEU A 33 23.38 -3.50 8.03
CA LEU A 33 21.92 -3.48 8.16
C LEU A 33 21.39 -2.05 8.29
N SER A 34 22.08 -1.16 9.01
CA SER A 34 21.67 0.25 9.19
C SER A 34 21.73 1.07 7.89
N LYS A 35 22.52 0.65 6.90
CA LYS A 35 22.49 1.25 5.55
C LYS A 35 21.21 0.91 4.79
N LEU A 36 20.60 -0.22 5.12
CA LEU A 36 19.40 -0.71 4.43
C LEU A 36 18.12 -0.10 4.98
N THR A 37 18.03 0.13 6.28
CA THR A 37 16.81 0.63 6.94
C THR A 37 17.11 1.26 8.30
N ASP A 38 16.15 2.00 8.84
CA ASP A 38 16.19 2.54 10.19
C ASP A 38 16.16 1.42 11.22
N LEU A 39 17.02 1.53 12.21
CA LEU A 39 17.15 0.53 13.25
C LEU A 39 17.32 1.18 14.61
N THR A 40 16.76 0.53 15.63
CA THR A 40 17.14 0.73 17.02
C THR A 40 17.87 -0.52 17.49
N VAL A 41 19.11 -0.35 17.95
CA VAL A 41 19.99 -1.43 18.36
C VAL A 41 20.21 -1.36 19.86
N SER A 42 20.07 -2.48 20.54
CA SER A 42 20.39 -2.61 21.98
C SER A 42 21.32 -3.77 22.22
N TYR A 43 22.21 -3.62 23.19
CA TYR A 43 23.23 -4.61 23.55
C TYR A 43 22.98 -5.15 24.94
N SER A 44 23.00 -6.46 25.11
CA SER A 44 23.01 -7.09 26.44
C SER A 44 24.38 -6.98 27.08
N GLY A 45 24.47 -7.20 28.41
CA GLY A 45 25.73 -7.19 29.14
C GLY A 45 26.77 -8.23 28.68
N ARG A 46 26.37 -9.19 27.83
CA ARG A 46 27.25 -10.20 27.19
C ARG A 46 27.57 -9.86 25.72
N GLY A 47 27.21 -8.66 25.25
CA GLY A 47 27.48 -8.23 23.89
C GLY A 47 26.54 -8.80 22.80
N VAL A 48 25.52 -9.54 23.18
CA VAL A 48 24.45 -10.00 22.27
C VAL A 48 23.61 -8.80 21.87
N VAL A 49 23.28 -8.70 20.59
CA VAL A 49 22.52 -7.58 20.04
C VAL A 49 21.05 -7.96 19.82
N SER A 50 20.16 -7.03 20.17
CA SER A 50 18.75 -7.05 19.75
C SER A 50 18.49 -5.85 18.82
N VAL A 51 17.76 -6.08 17.73
CA VAL A 51 17.50 -5.07 16.70
C VAL A 51 16.00 -4.94 16.49
N LYS A 52 15.52 -3.70 16.54
CA LYS A 52 14.16 -3.31 16.19
C LYS A 52 14.16 -2.48 14.93
N LEU A 53 13.09 -2.60 14.13
CA LEU A 53 12.86 -1.70 13.01
C LEU A 53 12.46 -0.31 13.49
N GLY A 54 12.90 0.71 12.78
CA GLY A 54 12.61 2.10 13.07
C GLY A 54 13.56 2.73 14.09
N SER A 55 13.64 4.05 14.02
CA SER A 55 14.50 4.88 14.91
C SER A 55 13.88 5.17 16.27
N SER A 56 12.56 4.95 16.43
CA SER A 56 11.82 5.29 17.66
C SER A 56 11.96 4.27 18.80
N GLY A 57 12.50 3.07 18.53
CA GLY A 57 12.61 1.99 19.50
C GLY A 57 11.30 1.25 19.83
N VAL A 58 10.16 1.71 19.28
CA VAL A 58 8.84 1.06 19.47
C VAL A 58 8.50 0.10 18.33
N GLY A 59 9.30 0.06 17.27
CA GLY A 59 9.10 -0.85 16.15
C GLY A 59 9.29 -2.33 16.54
N PRO A 60 8.89 -3.24 15.64
CA PRO A 60 8.98 -4.67 15.88
C PRO A 60 10.42 -5.14 15.99
N THR A 61 10.68 -6.07 16.90
CA THR A 61 12.00 -6.68 17.07
C THR A 61 12.23 -7.69 15.95
N ILE A 62 13.20 -7.43 15.08
CA ILE A 62 13.54 -8.28 13.94
C ILE A 62 14.65 -9.29 14.23
N VAL A 63 15.49 -8.99 15.21
CA VAL A 63 16.51 -9.92 15.75
C VAL A 63 16.50 -9.83 17.26
N ASP A 64 16.38 -10.97 17.93
CA ASP A 64 16.53 -11.09 19.39
C ASP A 64 17.27 -12.37 19.72
N GLY A 65 18.51 -12.24 20.19
CA GLY A 65 19.40 -13.39 20.37
C GLY A 65 19.56 -14.19 19.10
N LYS A 66 19.08 -15.43 19.09
CA LYS A 66 19.08 -16.32 17.92
C LYS A 66 17.78 -16.26 17.11
N GLN A 67 16.77 -15.57 17.60
CA GLN A 67 15.48 -15.48 16.93
C GLN A 67 15.48 -14.35 15.91
N THR A 68 14.80 -14.59 14.79
CA THR A 68 14.62 -13.59 13.71
C THR A 68 13.19 -13.60 13.23
N ILE A 69 12.70 -12.41 12.84
CA ILE A 69 11.44 -12.25 12.12
C ILE A 69 11.78 -11.95 10.66
N THR A 70 11.04 -12.53 9.74
CA THR A 70 11.20 -12.27 8.32
C THR A 70 10.53 -10.95 7.96
N THR A 71 11.24 -10.10 7.24
CA THR A 71 10.70 -8.88 6.65
C THR A 71 10.54 -9.05 5.15
N GLY A 72 9.62 -8.34 4.54
CA GLY A 72 9.36 -8.40 3.12
C GLY A 72 8.73 -7.12 2.59
N ILE A 73 8.45 -7.11 1.30
CA ILE A 73 7.73 -6.03 0.63
C ILE A 73 6.57 -6.66 -0.13
N ARG A 74 5.38 -6.11 0.06
CA ARG A 74 4.19 -6.43 -0.72
C ARG A 74 3.92 -5.31 -1.71
N LYS A 75 3.63 -5.66 -2.96
CA LYS A 75 3.14 -4.71 -3.95
C LYS A 75 1.64 -4.53 -3.77
N THR A 76 1.19 -3.29 -3.71
CA THR A 76 -0.21 -2.90 -3.58
C THR A 76 -0.59 -1.96 -4.72
N SER A 77 -1.87 -1.63 -4.84
CA SER A 77 -2.35 -0.61 -5.79
C SER A 77 -1.78 0.79 -5.50
N SER A 78 -1.47 1.08 -4.23
CA SER A 78 -0.89 2.36 -3.79
C SER A 78 0.64 2.37 -3.74
N GLY A 79 1.32 1.28 -4.15
CA GLY A 79 2.77 1.20 -4.19
C GLY A 79 3.35 0.04 -3.38
N LEU A 80 4.57 0.22 -2.88
CA LEU A 80 5.29 -0.78 -2.10
C LEU A 80 4.97 -0.64 -0.61
N GLN A 81 4.49 -1.72 0.01
CA GLN A 81 4.19 -1.80 1.43
C GLN A 81 5.16 -2.75 2.13
N PRO A 82 5.99 -2.26 3.07
CA PRO A 82 6.78 -3.12 3.92
C PRO A 82 5.92 -4.00 4.81
N ILE A 83 6.30 -5.25 4.96
CA ILE A 83 5.61 -6.24 5.79
C ILE A 83 6.59 -6.94 6.72
N ILE A 84 6.06 -7.42 7.82
CA ILE A 84 6.72 -8.31 8.77
C ILE A 84 5.93 -9.59 8.80
N ARG A 85 6.62 -10.74 8.68
CA ARG A 85 5.97 -12.03 8.81
C ARG A 85 6.14 -12.57 10.21
N SER A 86 5.04 -12.64 10.95
CA SER A 86 5.00 -13.14 12.32
C SER A 86 3.84 -14.14 12.46
N GLY A 87 4.13 -15.34 13.01
CA GLY A 87 3.08 -16.35 13.20
C GLY A 87 2.43 -16.89 11.92
N GLY A 88 3.07 -16.70 10.76
CA GLY A 88 2.51 -17.08 9.45
C GLY A 88 1.68 -15.96 8.78
N GLU A 89 1.49 -14.84 9.45
CA GLU A 89 0.75 -13.68 8.92
C GLU A 89 1.70 -12.56 8.47
N ASP A 90 1.31 -11.86 7.42
CA ASP A 90 2.00 -10.68 6.90
C ASP A 90 1.38 -9.42 7.50
N ILE A 91 2.10 -8.77 8.39
CA ILE A 91 1.69 -7.54 9.06
C ILE A 91 2.35 -6.35 8.37
N ALA A 92 1.55 -5.39 7.90
CA ALA A 92 2.06 -4.15 7.32
C ALA A 92 2.80 -3.32 8.37
N THR A 93 3.90 -2.67 7.99
CA THR A 93 4.65 -1.77 8.87
C THR A 93 4.98 -0.47 8.16
N ASN A 94 5.01 0.63 8.91
CA ASN A 94 5.45 1.96 8.47
C ASN A 94 6.77 2.39 9.13
N GLN A 95 7.47 1.46 9.76
CA GLN A 95 8.70 1.74 10.52
C GLN A 95 9.96 1.83 9.65
N ILE A 96 9.83 1.73 8.34
CA ILE A 96 10.93 1.88 7.38
C ILE A 96 10.78 3.25 6.72
N SER A 97 11.55 4.24 7.16
CA SER A 97 11.47 5.63 6.70
C SER A 97 12.79 6.18 6.16
N SER A 98 13.91 5.49 6.35
CA SER A 98 15.21 5.91 5.82
C SER A 98 16.05 4.73 5.35
N GLY A 99 17.32 4.98 5.01
CA GLY A 99 18.20 3.99 4.39
C GLY A 99 17.79 3.68 2.95
N MET A 100 18.40 2.65 2.39
CA MET A 100 18.14 2.25 1.00
C MET A 100 16.67 1.82 0.80
N ALA A 101 16.09 1.10 1.77
CA ALA A 101 14.71 0.62 1.69
C ALA A 101 13.71 1.78 1.76
N GLY A 102 13.89 2.73 2.69
CA GLY A 102 13.06 3.93 2.79
C GLY A 102 13.11 4.74 1.50
N GLY A 103 14.31 5.02 0.98
CA GLY A 103 14.47 5.75 -0.28
C GLY A 103 13.80 5.08 -1.49
N LEU A 104 13.82 3.74 -1.57
CA LEU A 104 13.12 3.00 -2.63
C LEU A 104 11.59 3.06 -2.48
N ILE A 105 11.08 3.02 -1.26
CA ILE A 105 9.65 3.16 -0.97
C ILE A 105 9.18 4.55 -1.36
N ASP A 106 9.91 5.60 -0.96
CA ASP A 106 9.57 6.98 -1.29
C ASP A 106 9.64 7.25 -2.80
N ALA A 107 10.69 6.74 -3.48
CA ALA A 107 10.79 6.83 -4.93
C ALA A 107 9.62 6.13 -5.64
N ASN A 108 9.23 4.95 -5.17
CA ASN A 108 8.08 4.23 -5.71
C ASN A 108 6.78 5.03 -5.49
N LYS A 109 6.58 5.62 -4.31
CA LYS A 109 5.44 6.47 -4.02
C LYS A 109 5.37 7.67 -4.98
N ALA A 110 6.49 8.38 -5.17
CA ALA A 110 6.54 9.51 -6.10
C ALA A 110 6.23 9.10 -7.55
N ILE A 111 6.70 7.92 -7.99
CA ILE A 111 6.35 7.37 -9.32
C ILE A 111 4.86 7.08 -9.43
N MET A 112 4.26 6.48 -8.40
CA MET A 112 2.82 6.17 -8.40
C MET A 112 1.97 7.45 -8.41
N GLU A 113 2.38 8.49 -7.68
CA GLU A 113 1.72 9.80 -7.71
C GLU A 113 1.82 10.45 -9.10
N ALA A 114 3.00 10.44 -9.73
CA ALA A 114 3.18 10.96 -11.08
C ALA A 114 2.35 10.19 -12.13
N LEU A 115 2.26 8.86 -12.02
CA LEU A 115 1.41 8.05 -12.88
C LEU A 115 -0.08 8.37 -12.69
N LYS A 116 -0.51 8.65 -11.46
CA LYS A 116 -1.87 9.08 -11.15
C LYS A 116 -2.19 10.42 -11.83
N ASP A 117 -1.28 11.39 -11.76
CA ASP A 117 -1.45 12.70 -12.40
C ASP A 117 -1.55 12.60 -13.93
N ILE A 118 -0.71 11.75 -14.54
CA ILE A 118 -0.75 11.47 -15.99
C ILE A 118 -2.08 10.80 -16.38
N ASN A 119 -2.53 9.82 -15.62
CA ASN A 119 -3.81 9.14 -15.87
C ASN A 119 -4.99 10.11 -15.73
N HIS A 120 -4.95 11.00 -14.74
CA HIS A 120 -5.95 12.04 -14.55
C HIS A 120 -5.99 12.99 -15.77
N LEU A 121 -4.82 13.46 -16.24
CA LEU A 121 -4.73 14.31 -17.41
C LEU A 121 -5.29 13.61 -18.66
N ALA A 122 -4.92 12.34 -18.89
CA ALA A 122 -5.42 11.54 -20.00
C ALA A 122 -6.96 11.36 -19.94
N ALA A 123 -7.51 11.14 -18.74
CA ALA A 123 -8.95 11.02 -18.54
C ALA A 123 -9.69 12.35 -18.86
N LEU A 124 -9.15 13.49 -18.44
CA LEU A 124 -9.68 14.80 -18.77
C LEU A 124 -9.65 15.05 -20.27
N MET A 125 -8.51 14.82 -20.93
CA MET A 125 -8.37 14.99 -22.38
C MET A 125 -9.36 14.11 -23.14
N SER A 126 -9.48 12.83 -22.78
CA SER A 126 -10.41 11.90 -23.42
C SER A 126 -11.86 12.36 -23.27
N LYS A 127 -12.24 12.84 -22.08
CA LYS A 127 -13.58 13.39 -21.80
C LYS A 127 -13.88 14.59 -22.69
N GLU A 128 -13.00 15.59 -22.70
CA GLU A 128 -13.22 16.83 -23.46
C GLU A 128 -13.23 16.58 -24.98
N MET A 129 -12.32 15.71 -25.46
CA MET A 129 -12.27 15.36 -26.88
C MET A 129 -13.52 14.57 -27.31
N ASN A 130 -14.00 13.64 -26.49
CA ASN A 130 -15.24 12.93 -26.76
C ASN A 130 -16.44 13.88 -26.76
N ALA A 131 -16.52 14.82 -25.81
CA ALA A 131 -17.57 15.82 -25.75
C ALA A 131 -17.59 16.70 -27.00
N GLN A 132 -16.42 17.16 -27.47
CA GLN A 132 -16.28 17.96 -28.67
C GLN A 132 -16.61 17.13 -29.92
N HIS A 133 -16.16 15.88 -30.02
CA HIS A 133 -16.39 15.04 -31.19
C HIS A 133 -17.88 14.66 -31.36
N ARG A 134 -18.61 14.45 -30.28
CA ARG A 134 -20.07 14.20 -30.32
C ARG A 134 -20.89 15.42 -30.78
N GLN A 135 -20.35 16.64 -30.69
CA GLN A 135 -21.01 17.83 -31.24
C GLN A 135 -20.81 17.97 -32.75
N GLY A 136 -19.90 17.20 -33.33
CA GLY A 136 -19.66 17.17 -34.77
C GLY A 136 -20.70 16.35 -35.52
N ILE A 137 -20.67 16.49 -36.82
CA ILE A 137 -21.50 15.73 -37.77
C ILE A 137 -20.54 14.99 -38.71
N THR A 138 -20.78 13.71 -38.94
CA THR A 138 -20.03 12.89 -39.89
C THR A 138 -20.34 13.27 -41.33
N LEU A 139 -19.52 12.84 -42.29
CA LEU A 139 -19.77 13.09 -43.73
C LEU A 139 -21.11 12.49 -44.21
N ASP A 140 -21.61 11.47 -43.49
CA ASP A 140 -22.91 10.82 -43.80
C ASP A 140 -24.07 11.51 -43.04
N GLY A 141 -23.83 12.66 -42.37
CA GLY A 141 -24.86 13.45 -41.68
C GLY A 141 -25.28 12.86 -40.32
N GLN A 142 -24.56 11.90 -39.77
CA GLN A 142 -24.81 11.33 -38.45
C GLN A 142 -24.08 12.15 -37.36
N ALA A 143 -24.58 12.09 -36.12
CA ALA A 143 -23.87 12.67 -34.99
C ALA A 143 -22.52 11.96 -34.76
N GLY A 144 -21.52 12.72 -34.34
CA GLY A 144 -20.21 12.16 -33.96
C GLY A 144 -20.33 11.21 -32.76
N GLU A 145 -19.49 10.20 -32.73
CA GLU A 145 -19.38 9.25 -31.63
C GLU A 145 -18.16 9.53 -30.74
N ASN A 146 -17.97 8.76 -29.67
CA ASN A 146 -16.77 8.86 -28.85
C ASN A 146 -15.53 8.47 -29.65
N MET A 147 -14.50 9.32 -29.61
CA MET A 147 -13.19 9.04 -30.20
C MET A 147 -12.36 8.11 -29.33
N PHE A 148 -12.48 8.24 -28.02
CA PHE A 148 -11.79 7.42 -27.02
C PHE A 148 -12.78 6.51 -26.30
N SER A 149 -12.28 5.34 -25.84
CA SER A 149 -13.07 4.39 -25.08
C SER A 149 -13.66 5.02 -23.82
N ASN A 150 -14.80 4.51 -23.39
CA ASN A 150 -15.42 4.95 -22.16
C ASN A 150 -14.52 4.70 -20.96
N ARG A 151 -14.58 5.63 -19.98
CA ARG A 151 -13.88 5.47 -18.71
C ARG A 151 -14.43 4.28 -17.94
N THR A 152 -13.57 3.64 -17.19
CA THR A 152 -13.90 2.53 -16.33
C THR A 152 -13.31 2.75 -14.93
N MET A 153 -13.64 1.89 -13.99
CA MET A 153 -13.18 1.97 -12.61
C MET A 153 -12.80 0.57 -12.11
N THR A 154 -11.69 0.48 -11.43
CA THR A 154 -11.24 -0.77 -10.80
C THR A 154 -11.41 -0.73 -9.30
N LEU A 155 -11.61 -1.90 -8.71
CA LEU A 155 -11.72 -2.09 -7.27
C LEU A 155 -10.54 -2.93 -6.77
N SER A 156 -9.96 -2.51 -5.66
CA SER A 156 -8.99 -3.29 -4.92
C SER A 156 -9.28 -3.27 -3.42
N THR A 157 -8.95 -4.36 -2.74
CA THR A 157 -9.12 -4.47 -1.30
C THR A 157 -7.97 -3.82 -0.55
N GLY A 158 -8.26 -3.20 0.60
CA GLY A 158 -7.23 -2.68 1.49
C GLY A 158 -6.34 -3.79 2.04
N ILE A 159 -5.03 -3.54 2.09
CA ILE A 159 -4.04 -4.53 2.56
C ILE A 159 -4.09 -4.78 4.07
N THR A 160 -4.71 -3.87 4.81
CA THR A 160 -4.91 -3.95 6.26
C THR A 160 -6.27 -4.52 6.63
N ASN A 161 -7.08 -4.94 5.64
CA ASN A 161 -8.37 -5.54 5.89
C ASN A 161 -8.21 -6.81 6.73
N ARG A 162 -9.12 -6.95 7.68
CA ARG A 162 -9.18 -8.10 8.60
C ARG A 162 -10.15 -9.17 8.12
N SER A 163 -10.93 -8.87 7.08
CA SER A 163 -11.89 -9.79 6.47
C SER A 163 -11.59 -10.02 4.99
N GLU A 164 -12.19 -11.03 4.41
CA GLU A 164 -12.12 -11.34 2.97
C GLU A 164 -13.21 -10.60 2.18
N VAL A 165 -13.50 -9.36 2.59
CA VAL A 165 -14.50 -8.54 1.90
C VAL A 165 -14.04 -8.25 0.46
N THR A 166 -14.96 -8.36 -0.48
CA THR A 166 -14.77 -8.05 -1.90
C THR A 166 -15.89 -7.14 -2.39
N GLY A 167 -15.85 -6.74 -3.63
CA GLY A 167 -16.92 -5.95 -4.22
C GLY A 167 -16.89 -5.96 -5.74
N GLU A 168 -17.96 -5.45 -6.31
CA GLU A 168 -18.13 -5.27 -7.75
C GLU A 168 -18.56 -3.84 -8.05
N ILE A 169 -18.03 -3.26 -9.12
CA ILE A 169 -18.42 -1.93 -9.59
C ILE A 169 -19.19 -2.08 -10.89
N LEU A 170 -20.43 -1.61 -10.88
CA LEU A 170 -21.24 -1.42 -12.08
C LEU A 170 -21.12 0.05 -12.54
N ILE A 171 -20.58 0.27 -13.72
CA ILE A 171 -20.54 1.61 -14.33
C ILE A 171 -21.91 1.87 -14.95
N THR A 172 -22.57 2.92 -14.47
CA THR A 172 -23.91 3.34 -14.95
C THR A 172 -23.82 4.51 -15.92
N ASP A 173 -22.85 5.41 -15.73
CA ASP A 173 -22.57 6.52 -16.64
C ASP A 173 -21.07 6.86 -16.63
N PRO A 174 -20.33 6.49 -17.69
CA PRO A 174 -18.88 6.78 -17.77
C PRO A 174 -18.53 8.26 -17.81
N GLU A 175 -19.45 9.14 -18.23
CA GLU A 175 -19.18 10.55 -18.42
C GLU A 175 -19.06 11.31 -17.10
N VAL A 176 -19.79 10.86 -16.08
CA VAL A 176 -19.82 11.51 -14.76
C VAL A 176 -18.99 10.78 -13.71
N LEU A 177 -18.25 9.72 -14.11
CA LEU A 177 -17.34 9.03 -13.17
C LEU A 177 -16.35 10.00 -12.55
N PRO A 178 -16.06 9.87 -11.24
CA PRO A 178 -14.98 10.61 -10.59
C PRO A 178 -13.65 10.39 -11.31
N LEU A 179 -12.81 11.42 -11.31
CA LEU A 179 -11.48 11.41 -11.95
C LEU A 179 -10.35 11.05 -10.96
N TYR A 180 -10.67 10.96 -9.67
CA TYR A 180 -9.76 10.68 -8.59
C TYR A 180 -10.10 9.36 -7.90
N ASP A 181 -9.13 8.81 -7.19
CA ASP A 181 -9.35 7.61 -6.40
C ASP A 181 -10.33 7.89 -5.26
N LEU A 182 -11.21 6.93 -5.03
CA LEU A 182 -12.13 6.95 -3.92
C LEU A 182 -11.77 5.83 -2.94
N THR A 183 -12.12 6.04 -1.68
CA THR A 183 -11.91 5.08 -0.61
C THR A 183 -13.25 4.79 0.06
N ALA A 184 -13.62 3.51 0.07
CA ALA A 184 -14.76 3.02 0.84
C ALA A 184 -14.24 2.43 2.16
N THR A 185 -14.72 2.91 3.29
CA THR A 185 -14.34 2.45 4.64
C THR A 185 -15.57 1.93 5.37
N TYR A 186 -15.45 0.78 6.02
CA TYR A 186 -16.54 0.18 6.79
C TYR A 186 -16.55 0.66 8.25
N SER A 187 -17.72 1.15 8.70
CA SER A 187 -18.02 1.43 10.11
C SER A 187 -18.86 0.30 10.67
N LYS A 188 -18.33 -0.40 11.67
CA LYS A 188 -19.07 -1.46 12.37
C LYS A 188 -20.16 -0.91 13.29
N GLU A 189 -19.98 0.31 13.79
CA GLU A 189 -20.92 0.97 14.69
C GLU A 189 -22.25 1.26 13.98
N ASP A 190 -22.17 1.74 12.75
CA ASP A 190 -23.32 2.10 11.93
C ASP A 190 -23.75 1.00 10.96
N ASP A 191 -22.97 -0.06 10.81
CA ASP A 191 -23.11 -1.13 9.81
C ASP A 191 -23.20 -0.60 8.37
N ILE A 192 -22.39 0.41 8.05
CA ILE A 192 -22.37 1.09 6.76
C ILE A 192 -20.96 1.23 6.18
N TRP A 193 -20.92 1.30 4.87
CA TRP A 193 -19.76 1.73 4.11
C TRP A 193 -19.87 3.21 3.79
N THR A 194 -18.77 3.91 3.97
CA THR A 194 -18.62 5.32 3.68
C THR A 194 -17.61 5.48 2.55
N VAL A 195 -18.05 6.03 1.40
CA VAL A 195 -17.18 6.29 0.25
C VAL A 195 -16.85 7.77 0.22
N SER A 196 -15.58 8.09 0.21
CA SER A 196 -15.04 9.45 0.17
C SER A 196 -13.85 9.54 -0.78
N GLY A 197 -13.55 10.74 -1.21
CA GLY A 197 -12.39 11.05 -2.06
C GLY A 197 -12.58 12.34 -2.85
N ASP A 198 -11.51 12.80 -3.47
CA ASP A 198 -11.55 14.00 -4.31
C ASP A 198 -12.50 13.80 -5.49
N GLY A 199 -13.21 14.85 -5.86
CA GLY A 199 -14.19 14.83 -6.97
C GLY A 199 -15.58 14.30 -6.60
N LEU A 200 -15.83 13.95 -5.34
CA LEU A 200 -17.18 13.81 -4.80
C LEU A 200 -17.60 15.12 -4.11
N SER A 201 -18.82 15.54 -4.37
CA SER A 201 -19.40 16.71 -3.68
C SER A 201 -19.73 16.40 -2.22
N ASP A 202 -20.10 15.17 -1.95
CA ASP A 202 -20.50 14.66 -0.63
C ASP A 202 -20.00 13.26 -0.41
N THR A 203 -19.88 12.86 0.85
CA THR A 203 -19.61 11.49 1.27
C THR A 203 -20.81 10.60 0.96
N LEU A 204 -20.58 9.47 0.29
CA LEU A 204 -21.62 8.51 -0.05
C LEU A 204 -21.68 7.40 1.01
N THR A 205 -22.87 6.94 1.36
CA THR A 205 -23.04 5.89 2.37
C THR A 205 -23.99 4.79 1.91
N GLY A 206 -23.79 3.58 2.43
CA GLY A 206 -24.69 2.44 2.21
C GLY A 206 -24.22 1.18 2.91
N ALA A 207 -25.15 0.28 3.23
CA ALA A 207 -24.84 -0.96 3.96
C ALA A 207 -24.03 -1.96 3.10
N ARG A 208 -24.59 -2.40 1.98
CA ARG A 208 -23.92 -3.32 1.02
C ARG A 208 -23.89 -2.78 -0.40
N ARG A 209 -24.50 -1.64 -0.62
CA ARG A 209 -24.58 -1.00 -1.92
C ARG A 209 -24.42 0.51 -1.75
N VAL A 210 -23.45 1.07 -2.46
CA VAL A 210 -23.21 2.51 -2.47
C VAL A 210 -23.34 2.99 -3.91
N THR A 211 -24.22 3.96 -4.14
CA THR A 211 -24.40 4.57 -5.46
C THR A 211 -23.75 5.94 -5.49
N GLY A 212 -22.88 6.15 -6.46
CA GLY A 212 -22.18 7.40 -6.70
C GLY A 212 -22.38 7.93 -8.11
N PRO A 213 -21.73 9.06 -8.43
CA PRO A 213 -21.77 9.62 -9.79
C PRO A 213 -21.26 8.60 -10.81
N GLY A 214 -22.13 8.08 -11.65
CA GLY A 214 -21.79 7.17 -12.73
C GLY A 214 -21.40 5.75 -12.33
N PHE A 215 -21.49 5.36 -11.07
CA PHE A 215 -21.20 4.01 -10.62
C PHE A 215 -22.09 3.53 -9.49
N THR A 216 -22.16 2.22 -9.35
CA THR A 216 -22.70 1.54 -8.18
C THR A 216 -21.70 0.51 -7.69
N LEU A 217 -21.29 0.64 -6.43
CA LEU A 217 -20.46 -0.33 -5.72
C LEU A 217 -21.37 -1.31 -4.99
N THR A 218 -21.23 -2.60 -5.24
CA THR A 218 -21.87 -3.68 -4.49
C THR A 218 -20.79 -4.41 -3.70
N ILE A 219 -21.00 -4.60 -2.41
CA ILE A 219 -20.02 -5.18 -1.49
C ILE A 219 -20.48 -6.60 -1.11
N ASN A 220 -19.55 -7.55 -1.21
CA ASN A 220 -19.73 -8.97 -0.97
C ASN A 220 -18.86 -9.42 0.21
N GLY A 221 -19.41 -10.33 1.04
CA GLY A 221 -18.75 -10.83 2.24
C GLY A 221 -19.12 -10.05 3.50
N GLU A 222 -18.57 -10.48 4.62
CA GLU A 222 -18.71 -9.80 5.91
C GLU A 222 -17.50 -8.91 6.14
N ALA A 223 -17.75 -7.66 6.51
CA ALA A 223 -16.69 -6.68 6.75
C ALA A 223 -16.32 -6.61 8.24
N ALA A 224 -15.07 -6.36 8.53
CA ALA A 224 -14.58 -6.04 9.87
C ALA A 224 -14.40 -4.51 10.02
N ALA A 225 -14.48 -4.01 11.23
CA ALA A 225 -14.32 -2.57 11.50
C ALA A 225 -13.01 -2.03 10.93
N GLY A 226 -13.11 -1.00 10.11
CA GLY A 226 -11.96 -0.34 9.47
C GLY A 226 -11.49 -1.03 8.19
N ASP A 227 -12.20 -2.03 7.67
CA ASP A 227 -11.91 -2.58 6.34
C ASP A 227 -12.11 -1.52 5.26
N VAL A 228 -11.29 -1.59 4.23
CA VAL A 228 -11.20 -0.57 3.18
C VAL A 228 -11.25 -1.22 1.80
N LEU A 229 -11.99 -0.59 0.89
CA LEU A 229 -11.95 -0.85 -0.54
C LEU A 229 -11.50 0.42 -1.28
N HIS A 230 -10.59 0.27 -2.22
CA HIS A 230 -10.10 1.37 -3.06
C HIS A 230 -10.71 1.27 -4.45
N LEU A 231 -11.30 2.37 -4.90
CA LEU A 231 -11.89 2.52 -6.23
C LEU A 231 -10.99 3.45 -7.02
N SER A 232 -10.38 2.95 -8.08
CA SER A 232 -9.46 3.74 -8.92
C SER A 232 -10.02 3.88 -10.33
N PRO A 233 -10.27 5.12 -10.79
CA PRO A 233 -10.69 5.34 -12.16
C PRO A 233 -9.54 5.02 -13.10
N LEU A 234 -9.82 4.21 -14.12
CA LEU A 234 -8.91 3.98 -15.23
C LEU A 234 -9.33 4.86 -16.42
N SER A 235 -8.38 5.57 -16.98
CA SER A 235 -8.59 6.17 -18.30
C SER A 235 -8.61 5.04 -19.34
N GLY A 236 -9.62 4.99 -20.19
CA GLY A 236 -9.64 4.09 -21.34
C GLY A 236 -8.51 4.35 -22.35
N ALA A 237 -7.64 5.30 -22.08
CA ALA A 237 -6.43 5.60 -22.85
C ALA A 237 -5.25 4.67 -22.51
N ALA A 238 -5.38 3.79 -21.52
CA ALA A 238 -4.32 2.88 -21.06
C ALA A 238 -4.60 1.41 -21.41
N SER A 239 -5.61 1.08 -22.19
CA SER A 239 -5.95 -0.27 -22.63
C SER A 239 -5.50 -0.54 -24.07
#